data_1260cd6e2c8f3d332e74f2448f411034
#
_entry.id   1260cd6e2c8f3d332e74f2448f411034
#
_cell.length_a   1.000
_cell.length_b   1.000
_cell.length_c   1.000
_cell.angle_alpha   90.00
_cell.angle_beta   90.00
_cell.angle_gamma   90.00
#
_symmetry.space_group_name_H-M   'P 1'
#
loop_
_entity.id
_entity.type
_entity.pdbx_description
1 polymer ?
#
loop_
_entity_poly.entity_id
_entity_poly.type
_entity_poly.pdbx_seq_one_letter_code
_entity_poly.pdbx_strand_id
1 'polypeptide(L)'
;MVINRGLAGADEIAAGHALRPGKAVKRKLGVADVPHALTRGSFGRQAPAPARFKVGQRVRTKVIHPATHTRLPRYARGRIGTIEALRGCHVFPDSTAVGAGENPQWLYTVVFDGRELWGENTDPTLTVSIDAFEPYLEAA
;
A
#
# COMPACT_ATOMS: atom_id res chain seq x y z
N MET A 1 -15.32 7.78 5.58
CA MET A 1 -14.43 8.79 4.92
C MET A 1 -15.20 10.00 4.41
N VAL A 2 -16.25 9.86 3.60
CA VAL A 2 -17.04 10.98 3.05
C VAL A 2 -17.76 11.81 4.13
N ILE A 3 -18.32 11.15 5.16
CA ILE A 3 -18.98 11.80 6.30
C ILE A 3 -17.98 12.66 7.08
N ASN A 4 -16.80 12.11 7.42
CA ASN A 4 -15.76 12.81 8.18
C ASN A 4 -15.20 14.05 7.46
N ARG A 5 -15.33 14.10 6.13
CA ARG A 5 -14.95 15.25 5.31
C ARG A 5 -16.12 16.22 5.05
N GLY A 6 -17.30 15.91 5.58
CA GLY A 6 -18.51 16.68 5.38
C GLY A 6 -18.96 16.75 3.91
N LEU A 7 -18.69 15.69 3.15
CA LEU A 7 -19.11 15.56 1.74
C LEU A 7 -20.47 14.89 1.60
N ALA A 8 -20.93 14.13 2.59
CA ALA A 8 -22.26 13.60 2.71
C ALA A 8 -22.64 13.43 4.18
N GLY A 9 -23.93 13.52 4.51
CA GLY A 9 -24.48 13.22 5.82
C GLY A 9 -24.74 11.71 6.00
N ALA A 10 -24.82 11.26 7.26
CA ALA A 10 -25.16 9.86 7.55
C ALA A 10 -26.61 9.51 7.06
N ASP A 11 -27.52 10.47 7.13
CA ASP A 11 -28.88 10.40 6.61
C ASP A 11 -28.92 10.25 5.08
N GLU A 12 -28.03 10.92 4.36
CA GLU A 12 -27.89 10.79 2.90
C GLU A 12 -27.35 9.42 2.50
N ILE A 13 -26.41 8.89 3.28
CA ILE A 13 -25.91 7.52 3.08
C ILE A 13 -27.04 6.50 3.30
N ALA A 14 -27.83 6.68 4.34
CA ALA A 14 -28.99 5.80 4.64
C ALA A 14 -30.08 5.90 3.55
N ALA A 15 -30.33 7.10 3.05
CA ALA A 15 -31.33 7.36 1.99
C ALA A 15 -30.87 6.88 0.60
N GLY A 16 -29.58 6.70 0.38
CA GLY A 16 -28.99 6.33 -0.92
C GLY A 16 -29.01 7.46 -1.97
N HIS A 17 -29.34 8.69 -1.57
CA HIS A 17 -29.34 9.88 -2.44
C HIS A 17 -29.08 11.15 -1.64
N ALA A 18 -28.69 12.23 -2.34
CA ALA A 18 -28.47 13.53 -1.73
C ALA A 18 -29.78 14.14 -1.22
N LEU A 19 -29.79 14.58 0.04
CA LEU A 19 -30.94 15.27 0.68
C LEU A 19 -30.77 16.78 0.70
N ARG A 20 -29.57 17.27 0.36
CA ARG A 20 -29.21 18.69 0.36
C ARG A 20 -28.20 19.00 -0.75
N PRO A 21 -28.02 20.28 -1.12
CA PRO A 21 -26.97 20.68 -2.08
C PRO A 21 -25.59 20.20 -1.65
N GLY A 22 -24.80 19.68 -2.59
CA GLY A 22 -23.44 19.22 -2.33
C GLY A 22 -22.54 20.35 -1.84
N LYS A 23 -21.59 20.01 -0.98
CA LYS A 23 -20.56 20.95 -0.50
C LYS A 23 -19.69 21.42 -1.67
N ALA A 24 -19.43 22.74 -1.74
CA ALA A 24 -18.48 23.27 -2.71
C ALA A 24 -17.08 22.66 -2.49
N VAL A 25 -16.49 22.14 -3.53
CA VAL A 25 -15.13 21.58 -3.53
C VAL A 25 -14.21 22.49 -4.35
N LYS A 26 -12.94 22.58 -3.94
CA LYS A 26 -11.96 23.45 -4.62
C LYS A 26 -11.77 23.09 -6.08
N ARG A 27 -11.87 21.81 -6.42
CA ARG A 27 -11.74 21.28 -7.78
C ARG A 27 -12.58 20.02 -7.94
N LYS A 28 -13.33 19.96 -9.05
CA LYS A 28 -14.02 18.75 -9.52
C LYS A 28 -13.21 18.18 -10.69
N LEU A 29 -12.91 16.88 -10.67
CA LEU A 29 -12.33 16.22 -11.83
C LEU A 29 -13.41 16.05 -12.90
N GLY A 30 -13.27 16.77 -14.01
CA GLY A 30 -14.14 16.63 -15.17
C GLY A 30 -13.60 15.60 -16.17
N VAL A 31 -14.41 15.20 -17.14
CA VAL A 31 -13.99 14.26 -18.21
C VAL A 31 -12.74 14.76 -18.95
N ALA A 32 -12.67 16.06 -19.24
CA ALA A 32 -11.52 16.68 -19.90
C ALA A 32 -10.23 16.64 -19.09
N ASP A 33 -10.30 16.50 -17.77
CA ASP A 33 -9.13 16.42 -16.87
C ASP A 33 -8.54 15.01 -16.81
N VAL A 34 -9.28 13.99 -17.22
CA VAL A 34 -8.86 12.57 -17.06
C VAL A 34 -7.54 12.27 -17.77
N PRO A 35 -7.30 12.66 -19.04
CA PRO A 35 -6.00 12.42 -19.69
C PRO A 35 -4.83 13.02 -18.89
N HIS A 36 -4.98 14.24 -18.40
CA HIS A 36 -3.97 14.90 -17.58
C HIS A 36 -3.78 14.20 -16.22
N ALA A 37 -4.84 13.72 -15.60
CA ALA A 37 -4.76 12.98 -14.34
C ALA A 37 -4.01 11.65 -14.50
N LEU A 38 -4.14 10.97 -15.64
CA LEU A 38 -3.43 9.73 -15.96
C LEU A 38 -1.95 9.95 -16.26
N THR A 39 -1.55 11.15 -16.71
CA THR A 39 -0.15 11.50 -16.96
C THR A 39 0.60 12.05 -15.74
N ARG A 40 -0.07 12.12 -14.58
CA ARG A 40 0.60 12.53 -13.32
C ARG A 40 1.69 11.54 -12.98
N GLY A 41 2.90 11.97 -13.15
CA GLY A 41 4.16 11.35 -12.88
C GLY A 41 4.25 10.09 -12.02
N SER A 42 5.42 9.50 -11.99
CA SER A 42 5.78 8.31 -11.19
C SER A 42 5.55 8.54 -9.68
N PHE A 43 5.16 7.48 -8.98
CA PHE A 43 5.20 7.43 -7.52
C PHE A 43 6.62 7.26 -6.95
N GLY A 44 7.62 7.09 -7.84
CA GLY A 44 9.03 7.03 -7.48
C GLY A 44 9.53 8.35 -6.89
N ARG A 45 10.40 8.27 -5.90
CA ARG A 45 11.06 9.40 -5.23
C ARG A 45 12.54 9.10 -5.04
N GLN A 46 13.31 10.18 -4.83
CA GLN A 46 14.69 10.01 -4.38
C GLN A 46 14.70 9.33 -3.00
N ALA A 47 15.59 8.36 -2.83
CA ALA A 47 15.71 7.65 -1.56
C ALA A 47 16.31 8.57 -0.49
N PRO A 48 15.69 8.68 0.71
CA PRO A 48 16.22 9.48 1.80
C PRO A 48 17.44 8.86 2.48
N ALA A 49 17.62 7.55 2.32
CA ALA A 49 18.73 6.76 2.87
C ALA A 49 18.99 5.53 1.99
N PRO A 50 20.15 4.87 2.12
CA PRO A 50 20.42 3.59 1.48
C PRO A 50 19.40 2.52 1.87
N ALA A 51 19.15 1.56 0.96
CA ALA A 51 18.31 0.41 1.23
C ALA A 51 18.89 -0.45 2.37
N ARG A 52 18.06 -0.87 3.32
CA ARG A 52 18.47 -1.70 4.46
C ARG A 52 18.72 -3.15 4.07
N PHE A 53 18.04 -3.64 3.06
CA PHE A 53 18.10 -5.03 2.63
C PHE A 53 18.62 -5.13 1.19
N LYS A 54 19.21 -6.28 0.85
CA LYS A 54 19.78 -6.57 -0.47
C LYS A 54 19.16 -7.82 -1.09
N VAL A 55 19.27 -7.94 -2.40
CA VAL A 55 18.83 -9.16 -3.13
C VAL A 55 19.47 -10.41 -2.53
N GLY A 56 18.67 -11.46 -2.42
CA GLY A 56 19.03 -12.74 -1.81
C GLY A 56 18.95 -12.77 -0.27
N GLN A 57 18.74 -11.62 0.38
CA GLN A 57 18.61 -11.58 1.84
C GLN A 57 17.25 -12.14 2.27
N ARG A 58 17.25 -12.98 3.32
CA ARG A 58 16.02 -13.42 3.98
C ARG A 58 15.50 -12.32 4.89
N VAL A 59 14.21 -12.09 4.83
CA VAL A 59 13.50 -11.11 5.64
C VAL A 59 12.23 -11.71 6.20
N ARG A 60 11.81 -11.20 7.36
CA ARG A 60 10.49 -11.48 7.94
C ARG A 60 9.59 -10.28 7.74
N THR A 61 8.38 -10.49 7.30
CA THR A 61 7.36 -9.46 7.33
C THR A 61 6.80 -9.30 8.74
N LYS A 62 6.58 -8.05 9.14
CA LYS A 62 6.04 -7.75 10.48
C LYS A 62 4.60 -8.17 10.63
N VAL A 63 4.21 -8.56 11.83
CA VAL A 63 2.80 -8.75 12.20
C VAL A 63 2.22 -7.41 12.63
N ILE A 64 1.53 -6.75 11.71
CA ILE A 64 0.93 -5.42 11.93
C ILE A 64 -0.57 -5.45 11.61
N HIS A 65 -1.35 -4.71 12.40
CA HIS A 65 -2.80 -4.59 12.23
C HIS A 65 -3.22 -3.12 12.38
N PRO A 66 -2.77 -2.22 11.49
CA PRO A 66 -3.12 -0.81 11.60
C PRO A 66 -4.62 -0.61 11.39
N ALA A 67 -5.21 0.30 12.15
CA ALA A 67 -6.62 0.67 12.03
C ALA A 67 -6.94 1.42 10.72
N THR A 68 -5.90 1.91 10.03
CA THR A 68 -6.04 2.71 8.81
C THR A 68 -5.69 1.88 7.57
N HIS A 69 -4.64 2.24 6.88
CA HIS A 69 -4.24 1.61 5.62
C HIS A 69 -2.93 0.85 5.77
N THR A 70 -2.81 -0.29 5.08
CA THR A 70 -1.53 -0.97 4.82
C THR A 70 -1.58 -1.74 3.51
N ARG A 71 -0.44 -1.79 2.84
CA ARG A 71 -0.26 -2.60 1.63
C ARG A 71 0.30 -4.00 1.93
N LEU A 72 0.61 -4.30 3.21
CA LEU A 72 1.08 -5.64 3.57
C LEU A 72 -0.10 -6.61 3.68
N PRO A 73 -0.22 -7.61 2.78
CA PRO A 73 -1.30 -8.57 2.80
C PRO A 73 -1.32 -9.38 4.10
N ARG A 74 -2.51 -9.69 4.59
CA ARG A 74 -2.65 -10.41 5.87
C ARG A 74 -1.98 -11.78 5.85
N TYR A 75 -2.07 -12.51 4.74
CA TYR A 75 -1.48 -13.85 4.61
C TYR A 75 0.04 -13.85 4.66
N ALA A 76 0.68 -12.75 4.29
CA ALA A 76 2.14 -12.64 4.30
C ALA A 76 2.71 -12.15 5.64
N ARG A 77 1.89 -11.70 6.59
CA ARG A 77 2.36 -11.14 7.88
C ARG A 77 3.01 -12.19 8.74
N GLY A 78 4.17 -11.88 9.32
CA GLY A 78 4.98 -12.79 10.14
C GLY A 78 5.71 -13.86 9.36
N ARG A 79 5.62 -13.87 8.03
CA ARG A 79 6.21 -14.89 7.16
C ARG A 79 7.61 -14.52 6.71
N ILE A 80 8.43 -15.53 6.46
CA ILE A 80 9.81 -15.37 5.99
C ILE A 80 9.83 -15.54 4.48
N GLY A 81 10.40 -14.55 3.79
CA GLY A 81 10.64 -14.58 2.36
C GLY A 81 12.05 -14.15 2.00
N THR A 82 12.37 -14.14 0.73
CA THR A 82 13.67 -13.72 0.20
C THR A 82 13.50 -12.50 -0.68
N ILE A 83 14.34 -11.50 -0.52
CA ILE A 83 14.38 -10.33 -1.41
C ILE A 83 14.80 -10.78 -2.80
N GLU A 84 13.93 -10.63 -3.77
CA GLU A 84 14.19 -10.91 -5.19
C GLU A 84 14.70 -9.67 -5.92
N ALA A 85 14.11 -8.50 -5.64
CA ALA A 85 14.47 -7.26 -6.33
C ALA A 85 14.27 -6.02 -5.45
N LEU A 86 15.08 -4.99 -5.73
CA LEU A 86 14.87 -3.63 -5.23
C LEU A 86 14.09 -2.85 -6.30
N ARG A 87 12.95 -2.27 -5.95
CA ARG A 87 12.08 -1.51 -6.85
C ARG A 87 12.28 0.00 -6.77
N GLY A 88 13.25 0.45 -5.98
CA GLY A 88 13.48 1.86 -5.72
C GLY A 88 12.68 2.40 -4.55
N CYS A 89 12.73 3.71 -4.37
CA CYS A 89 12.00 4.40 -3.30
C CYS A 89 10.71 4.99 -3.85
N HIS A 90 9.61 4.78 -3.15
CA HIS A 90 8.28 5.21 -3.58
C HIS A 90 7.52 5.89 -2.45
N VAL A 91 6.55 6.74 -2.84
CA VAL A 91 5.57 7.31 -1.91
C VAL A 91 4.96 6.21 -1.06
N PHE A 92 4.97 6.39 0.27
CA PHE A 92 4.47 5.38 1.21
C PHE A 92 2.94 5.47 1.35
N PRO A 93 2.20 4.44 0.90
CA PRO A 93 0.74 4.51 0.87
C PRO A 93 0.11 4.65 2.25
N ASP A 94 0.72 4.07 3.29
CA ASP A 94 0.17 4.09 4.66
C ASP A 94 0.10 5.52 5.23
N SER A 95 1.08 6.36 4.93
CA SER A 95 1.08 7.77 5.34
C SER A 95 0.18 8.62 4.44
N THR A 96 0.22 8.42 3.12
CA THR A 96 -0.59 9.22 2.19
C THR A 96 -2.08 8.96 2.34
N ALA A 97 -2.49 7.73 2.62
CA ALA A 97 -3.89 7.38 2.81
C ALA A 97 -4.57 8.11 3.98
N VAL A 98 -3.79 8.54 4.98
CA VAL A 98 -4.28 9.31 6.14
C VAL A 98 -3.95 10.79 6.06
N GLY A 99 -3.33 11.25 4.96
CA GLY A 99 -2.94 12.65 4.78
C GLY A 99 -1.71 13.09 5.56
N ALA A 100 -0.88 12.13 6.01
CA ALA A 100 0.36 12.39 6.78
C ALA A 100 1.59 12.64 5.89
N GLY A 101 1.38 12.94 4.60
CA GLY A 101 2.46 13.21 3.65
C GLY A 101 2.96 11.97 2.91
N GLU A 102 3.95 12.17 2.04
CA GLU A 102 4.44 11.12 1.13
C GLU A 102 5.33 10.08 1.83
N ASN A 103 6.16 10.52 2.79
CA ASN A 103 7.10 9.67 3.56
C ASN A 103 7.74 8.56 2.71
N PRO A 104 8.55 8.86 1.67
CA PRO A 104 9.03 7.88 0.71
C PRO A 104 9.81 6.76 1.39
N GLN A 105 9.54 5.51 0.98
CA GLN A 105 10.15 4.30 1.53
C GLN A 105 10.69 3.40 0.40
N TRP A 106 11.74 2.63 0.69
CA TRP A 106 12.20 1.58 -0.20
C TRP A 106 11.14 0.51 -0.41
N LEU A 107 11.03 0.05 -1.64
CA LEU A 107 10.12 -1.01 -2.06
C LEU A 107 10.93 -2.20 -2.56
N TYR A 108 10.59 -3.39 -2.10
CA TYR A 108 11.25 -4.64 -2.43
C TYR A 108 10.23 -5.64 -2.97
N THR A 109 10.61 -6.40 -3.99
CA THR A 109 9.89 -7.64 -4.28
C THR A 109 10.42 -8.72 -3.34
N VAL A 110 9.52 -9.32 -2.57
CA VAL A 110 9.80 -10.42 -1.64
C VAL A 110 9.08 -11.67 -2.14
N VAL A 111 9.81 -12.76 -2.32
CA VAL A 111 9.28 -14.07 -2.73
C VAL A 111 9.16 -14.95 -1.51
N PHE A 112 8.01 -15.59 -1.38
CA PHE A 112 7.69 -16.56 -0.34
C PHE A 112 7.48 -17.94 -0.97
N ASP A 113 7.98 -18.97 -0.30
CA ASP A 113 7.59 -20.36 -0.58
C ASP A 113 6.10 -20.55 -0.19
N GLY A 114 5.36 -21.27 -1.00
CA GLY A 114 3.96 -21.57 -0.70
C GLY A 114 3.76 -22.30 0.63
N ARG A 115 4.71 -23.16 1.01
CA ARG A 115 4.68 -23.86 2.32
C ARG A 115 4.84 -22.91 3.49
N GLU A 116 5.68 -21.87 3.35
CA GLU A 116 5.80 -20.81 4.38
C GLU A 116 4.46 -20.09 4.61
N LEU A 117 3.69 -19.87 3.55
CA LEU A 117 2.42 -19.14 3.62
C LEU A 117 1.25 -20.01 4.09
N TRP A 118 1.14 -21.24 3.59
CA TRP A 118 -0.05 -22.10 3.74
C TRP A 118 0.22 -23.49 4.32
N GLY A 119 1.46 -23.80 4.70
CA GLY A 119 1.83 -25.04 5.37
C GLY A 119 2.29 -26.16 4.41
N GLU A 120 2.73 -27.26 5.02
CA GLU A 120 3.47 -28.35 4.35
C GLU A 120 2.71 -29.06 3.22
N ASN A 121 1.37 -29.05 3.24
CA ASN A 121 0.54 -29.67 2.21
C ASN A 121 0.41 -28.86 0.92
N THR A 122 1.07 -27.70 0.86
CA THR A 122 1.07 -26.83 -0.32
C THR A 122 1.98 -27.41 -1.41
N ASP A 123 1.59 -27.18 -2.68
CA ASP A 123 2.41 -27.53 -3.83
C ASP A 123 3.85 -27.01 -3.63
N PRO A 124 4.87 -27.89 -3.67
CA PRO A 124 6.25 -27.49 -3.42
C PRO A 124 6.84 -26.56 -4.47
N THR A 125 6.20 -26.40 -5.62
CA THR A 125 6.62 -25.50 -6.69
C THR A 125 5.97 -24.12 -6.59
N LEU A 126 4.97 -23.95 -5.71
CA LEU A 126 4.25 -22.69 -5.56
C LEU A 126 5.12 -21.66 -4.85
N THR A 127 5.28 -20.52 -5.51
CA THR A 127 5.87 -19.32 -4.91
C THR A 127 4.92 -18.14 -5.07
N VAL A 128 5.01 -17.17 -4.15
CA VAL A 128 4.24 -15.93 -4.20
C VAL A 128 5.16 -14.75 -4.02
N SER A 129 5.10 -13.82 -4.96
CA SER A 129 5.81 -12.54 -4.87
C SER A 129 4.87 -11.43 -4.41
N ILE A 130 5.34 -10.61 -3.49
CA ILE A 130 4.68 -9.34 -3.13
C ILE A 130 5.67 -8.19 -3.20
N ASP A 131 5.19 -7.01 -3.50
CA ASP A 131 5.95 -5.78 -3.30
C ASP A 131 5.70 -5.23 -1.89
N ALA A 132 6.74 -5.26 -1.06
CA ALA A 132 6.71 -4.87 0.35
C ALA A 132 7.58 -3.65 0.61
N PHE A 133 7.02 -2.66 1.30
CA PHE A 133 7.78 -1.48 1.75
C PHE A 133 8.70 -1.82 2.92
N GLU A 134 9.85 -1.14 2.99
CA GLU A 134 10.87 -1.36 4.02
C GLU A 134 10.35 -1.35 5.46
N PRO A 135 9.44 -0.44 5.87
CA PRO A 135 8.85 -0.45 7.21
C PRO A 135 8.11 -1.73 7.59
N TYR A 136 7.70 -2.54 6.60
CA TYR A 136 7.04 -3.83 6.85
C TYR A 136 7.99 -4.99 7.11
N LEU A 137 9.30 -4.77 6.93
CA LEU A 137 10.32 -5.82 6.93
C LEU A 137 11.25 -5.70 8.14
N GLU A 138 11.75 -6.86 8.57
CA GLU A 138 12.84 -7.01 9.53
C GLU A 138 13.76 -8.15 9.06
N ALA A 139 15.00 -8.20 9.57
CA ALA A 139 15.90 -9.31 9.28
C ALA A 139 15.30 -10.63 9.84
N ALA A 140 15.43 -11.73 9.06
CA ALA A 140 14.97 -13.05 9.49
C ALA A 140 16.04 -13.79 10.30
#